data_0e21dacb2000da33a57a3954f65f42cc
#
_entry.id   0e21dacb2000da33a57a3954f65f42cc
#
_cell.length_a   1.000
_cell.length_b   1.000
_cell.length_c   1.000
_cell.angle_alpha   90.00
_cell.angle_beta   90.00
_cell.angle_gamma   90.00
#
_symmetry.space_group_name_H-M   'P 1'
#
loop_
_entity.id
_entity.type
_entity.pdbx_description
1 polymer ?
#
loop_
_entity_poly.entity_id
_entity_poly.type
_entity_poly.pdbx_seq_one_letter_code
_entity_poly.pdbx_strand_id
1 'polypeptide(L)'
;MKYRAEIDGLRAVAVIPVILFHAGFEIFSGGFVGVDVFFVLSGYLITKLIADEIDLGEFSIIGFYERRARRILPALFLVMICSIPLAWILLLPSDFVDFSQSLVANPLFVANFLFWMERGYFGVANELKPLIHTWSLSVEEQFYVFFPILFTFVWKKTFLLYALLLCVILGSLVASYAVTKLHFDTAFYLLPTRAWELLLGTCAALFIRKDIKTLTYNKSINDVLSFLGLVLIIIAVVFFNESTPFPSIYALIPATGTWLVIVFSERSHYAKNILGTSVLVFLGLISYSAYLWHQPIFAFYKHSGLALSGSIVYLCLSVFSVFIGFLSWKYLEQPFRNRSYLARNTIFKLSIVCSAIFIALGSLGYFMNGFPNRYAAEDRNLLAQFIGVTDYTQRRFDDLELRRFSGNDKTKLLIIGDSFAKDLVNGIYENNLDARYELSTVQINSECGNLFLDFDFTENIPEKNRSRCAFLDTYDSKPVRDLLENSDEIWLASSWKPWVVELLPESVKNLNDTLEKPLYVFGLKSFGDISQKSMLDIPFIERDTFTQAPSAEVVELNKIMKNALPDEVFINVQEGFCESELSCRIFTDTGEIISYDGAHLTKVGAEIYGRLIATYVPGPNKQ
;
A
#
# COMPACT_ATOMS: atom_id res chain seq x y z
N MET A 1 -0.73 -24.42 31.04
CA MET A 1 -0.60 -24.78 29.59
C MET A 1 0.62 -25.70 29.38
N LYS A 2 0.50 -26.81 28.65
CA LYS A 2 1.66 -27.57 28.15
C LYS A 2 2.33 -26.77 27.02
N TYR A 3 3.64 -26.58 27.09
CA TYR A 3 4.42 -25.88 26.07
C TYR A 3 4.40 -26.66 24.75
N ARG A 4 4.25 -25.94 23.63
CA ARG A 4 4.16 -26.48 22.27
C ARG A 4 5.23 -25.84 21.39
N ALA A 5 6.40 -26.47 21.29
CA ALA A 5 7.54 -25.97 20.52
C ALA A 5 7.22 -25.77 19.02
N GLU A 6 6.37 -26.63 18.45
CA GLU A 6 5.93 -26.56 17.05
C GLU A 6 5.11 -25.30 16.73
N ILE A 7 4.48 -24.70 17.72
CA ILE A 7 3.77 -23.40 17.54
C ILE A 7 4.77 -22.26 17.40
N ASP A 8 5.87 -22.28 18.17
CA ASP A 8 6.94 -21.30 17.96
C ASP A 8 7.63 -21.51 16.61
N GLY A 9 7.87 -22.77 16.19
CA GLY A 9 8.37 -23.06 14.85
C GLY A 9 7.45 -22.57 13.74
N LEU A 10 6.13 -22.65 13.90
CA LEU A 10 5.16 -22.11 12.94
C LEU A 10 5.23 -20.58 12.86
N ARG A 11 5.51 -19.88 13.98
CA ARG A 11 5.76 -18.43 13.98
C ARG A 11 7.01 -18.06 13.18
N ALA A 12 8.05 -18.92 13.19
CA ALA A 12 9.21 -18.72 12.33
C ALA A 12 8.86 -18.88 10.85
N VAL A 13 8.06 -19.88 10.49
CA VAL A 13 7.55 -20.09 9.12
C VAL A 13 6.70 -18.92 8.65
N ALA A 14 6.07 -18.18 9.56
CA ALA A 14 5.32 -16.96 9.25
C ALA A 14 6.24 -15.74 9.07
N VAL A 15 7.17 -15.47 10.01
CA VAL A 15 7.93 -14.20 10.01
C VAL A 15 9.02 -14.15 8.96
N ILE A 16 9.70 -15.29 8.68
CA ILE A 16 10.81 -15.31 7.71
C ILE A 16 10.33 -14.90 6.31
N PRO A 17 9.24 -15.49 5.74
CA PRO A 17 8.74 -15.04 4.45
C PRO A 17 8.30 -13.58 4.41
N VAL A 18 7.72 -13.04 5.50
CA VAL A 18 7.38 -11.61 5.57
C VAL A 18 8.62 -10.74 5.43
N ILE A 19 9.70 -11.04 6.15
CA ILE A 19 10.95 -10.28 6.09
C ILE A 19 11.56 -10.36 4.68
N LEU A 20 11.59 -11.55 4.07
CA LEU A 20 12.17 -11.78 2.75
C LEU A 20 11.31 -11.18 1.61
N PHE A 21 9.99 -11.15 1.77
CA PHE A 21 9.08 -10.42 0.88
C PHE A 21 9.40 -8.93 0.85
N HIS A 22 9.47 -8.27 2.03
CA HIS A 22 9.80 -6.85 2.12
C HIS A 22 11.26 -6.54 1.71
N ALA A 23 12.12 -7.55 1.70
CA ALA A 23 13.46 -7.48 1.13
C ALA A 23 13.50 -7.63 -0.40
N GLY A 24 12.35 -7.86 -1.07
CA GLY A 24 12.24 -7.95 -2.52
C GLY A 24 12.68 -9.28 -3.13
N PHE A 25 12.71 -10.38 -2.36
CA PHE A 25 13.02 -11.70 -2.91
C PHE A 25 11.82 -12.33 -3.60
N GLU A 26 11.86 -12.48 -4.91
CA GLU A 26 10.77 -12.99 -5.77
C GLU A 26 10.22 -14.35 -5.34
N ILE A 27 11.08 -15.26 -4.88
CA ILE A 27 10.66 -16.60 -4.39
C ILE A 27 9.73 -16.52 -3.17
N PHE A 28 9.70 -15.36 -2.49
CA PHE A 28 8.84 -15.06 -1.36
C PHE A 28 7.79 -14.00 -1.71
N SER A 29 7.38 -13.89 -2.99
CA SER A 29 6.42 -12.90 -3.47
C SER A 29 5.08 -12.93 -2.73
N GLY A 30 4.66 -14.09 -2.23
CA GLY A 30 3.50 -14.25 -1.36
C GLY A 30 3.83 -14.19 0.14
N GLY A 31 5.02 -13.74 0.54
CA GLY A 31 5.44 -13.73 1.94
C GLY A 31 4.54 -12.92 2.88
N PHE A 32 3.77 -11.97 2.35
CA PHE A 32 2.77 -11.20 3.11
C PHE A 32 1.72 -12.08 3.81
N VAL A 33 1.43 -13.30 3.30
CA VAL A 33 0.49 -14.25 3.93
C VAL A 33 0.96 -14.73 5.32
N GLY A 34 2.22 -14.47 5.69
CA GLY A 34 2.70 -14.73 7.05
C GLY A 34 1.89 -13.96 8.11
N VAL A 35 1.29 -12.81 7.75
CA VAL A 35 0.38 -12.07 8.64
C VAL A 35 -0.89 -12.87 8.92
N ASP A 36 -1.46 -13.55 7.92
CA ASP A 36 -2.64 -14.41 8.07
C ASP A 36 -2.34 -15.61 9.00
N VAL A 37 -1.14 -16.17 8.85
CA VAL A 37 -0.66 -17.23 9.77
C VAL A 37 -0.61 -16.67 11.19
N PHE A 38 -0.12 -15.45 11.40
CA PHE A 38 -0.12 -14.80 12.72
C PHE A 38 -1.53 -14.55 13.24
N PHE A 39 -2.48 -14.10 12.43
CA PHE A 39 -3.85 -13.88 12.85
C PHE A 39 -4.51 -15.18 13.35
N VAL A 40 -4.38 -16.28 12.63
CA VAL A 40 -4.89 -17.60 13.09
C VAL A 40 -4.19 -18.05 14.37
N LEU A 41 -2.86 -17.91 14.45
CA LEU A 41 -2.10 -18.22 15.67
C LEU A 41 -2.53 -17.38 16.86
N SER A 42 -2.76 -16.09 16.66
CA SER A 42 -3.19 -15.13 17.68
C SER A 42 -4.57 -15.50 18.22
N GLY A 43 -5.52 -15.78 17.34
CA GLY A 43 -6.83 -16.26 17.73
C GLY A 43 -6.78 -17.56 18.55
N TYR A 44 -5.95 -18.52 18.12
CA TYR A 44 -5.74 -19.79 18.85
C TYR A 44 -5.16 -19.58 20.24
N LEU A 45 -4.06 -18.83 20.34
CA LEU A 45 -3.35 -18.66 21.61
C LEU A 45 -4.17 -17.88 22.65
N ILE A 46 -4.86 -16.83 22.22
CA ILE A 46 -5.71 -16.01 23.09
C ILE A 46 -6.92 -16.80 23.58
N THR A 47 -7.60 -17.49 22.67
CA THR A 47 -8.78 -18.29 23.04
C THR A 47 -8.40 -19.40 23.99
N LYS A 48 -7.31 -20.11 23.73
CA LYS A 48 -6.82 -21.18 24.62
C LYS A 48 -6.47 -20.63 26.02
N LEU A 49 -5.77 -19.49 26.08
CA LEU A 49 -5.41 -18.84 27.34
C LEU A 49 -6.65 -18.49 28.16
N ILE A 50 -7.62 -17.80 27.53
CA ILE A 50 -8.82 -17.34 28.22
C ILE A 50 -9.67 -18.54 28.68
N ALA A 51 -9.86 -19.52 27.79
CA ALA A 51 -10.65 -20.71 28.10
C ALA A 51 -10.04 -21.52 29.27
N ASP A 52 -8.71 -21.72 29.28
CA ASP A 52 -8.03 -22.44 30.36
C ASP A 52 -8.17 -21.69 31.71
N GLU A 53 -8.04 -20.35 31.70
CA GLU A 53 -8.18 -19.54 32.92
C GLU A 53 -9.64 -19.47 33.42
N ILE A 54 -10.63 -19.42 32.52
CA ILE A 54 -12.06 -19.43 32.91
C ILE A 54 -12.42 -20.75 33.60
N ASP A 55 -11.94 -21.88 33.09
CA ASP A 55 -12.24 -23.17 33.69
C ASP A 55 -11.61 -23.38 35.05
N LEU A 56 -10.43 -22.76 35.28
CA LEU A 56 -9.79 -22.73 36.58
C LEU A 56 -10.42 -21.71 37.53
N GLY A 57 -11.33 -20.84 37.06
CA GLY A 57 -11.90 -19.74 37.82
C GLY A 57 -10.92 -18.59 38.09
N GLU A 58 -9.82 -18.53 37.34
CA GLU A 58 -8.71 -17.56 37.56
C GLU A 58 -8.69 -16.43 36.53
N PHE A 59 -9.60 -16.42 35.56
CA PHE A 59 -9.58 -15.41 34.51
C PHE A 59 -9.85 -14.01 35.05
N SER A 60 -8.93 -13.12 34.73
CA SER A 60 -9.03 -11.68 35.04
C SER A 60 -8.77 -10.84 33.78
N ILE A 61 -9.74 -10.02 33.40
CA ILE A 61 -9.64 -9.10 32.27
C ILE A 61 -8.43 -8.15 32.46
N ILE A 62 -8.25 -7.59 33.65
CA ILE A 62 -7.11 -6.69 33.96
C ILE A 62 -5.80 -7.47 33.88
N GLY A 63 -5.77 -8.70 34.40
CA GLY A 63 -4.60 -9.59 34.28
C GLY A 63 -4.28 -9.97 32.83
N PHE A 64 -5.29 -10.10 31.99
CA PHE A 64 -5.12 -10.32 30.55
C PHE A 64 -4.46 -9.12 29.88
N TYR A 65 -4.97 -7.89 30.06
CA TYR A 65 -4.38 -6.70 29.45
C TYR A 65 -2.99 -6.37 30.02
N GLU A 66 -2.72 -6.66 31.28
CA GLU A 66 -1.37 -6.56 31.85
C GLU A 66 -0.38 -7.43 31.07
N ARG A 67 -0.73 -8.69 30.77
CA ARG A 67 0.14 -9.61 30.01
C ARG A 67 0.37 -9.11 28.58
N ARG A 68 -0.64 -8.54 27.93
CA ARG A 68 -0.50 -7.95 26.59
C ARG A 68 0.40 -6.72 26.63
N ALA A 69 0.15 -5.79 27.54
CA ALA A 69 0.99 -4.59 27.70
C ALA A 69 2.48 -4.96 27.92
N ARG A 70 2.77 -5.92 28.80
CA ARG A 70 4.15 -6.41 29.06
C ARG A 70 4.81 -7.04 27.82
N ARG A 71 4.04 -7.68 26.97
CA ARG A 71 4.56 -8.39 25.80
C ARG A 71 4.77 -7.47 24.61
N ILE A 72 3.90 -6.48 24.40
CA ILE A 72 3.80 -5.75 23.15
C ILE A 72 4.43 -4.37 23.25
N LEU A 73 4.03 -3.57 24.23
CA LEU A 73 4.39 -2.16 24.31
C LEU A 73 5.90 -1.90 24.47
N PRO A 74 6.68 -2.65 25.28
CA PRO A 74 8.10 -2.34 25.43
C PRO A 74 8.88 -2.43 24.12
N ALA A 75 8.69 -3.49 23.34
CA ALA A 75 9.37 -3.67 22.06
C ALA A 75 8.89 -2.65 21.00
N LEU A 76 7.58 -2.38 20.95
CA LEU A 76 7.02 -1.35 20.06
C LEU A 76 7.60 0.03 20.37
N PHE A 77 7.62 0.44 21.63
CA PHE A 77 8.17 1.73 22.04
C PHE A 77 9.68 1.84 21.79
N LEU A 78 10.44 0.74 21.95
CA LEU A 78 11.85 0.73 21.60
C LEU A 78 12.07 0.99 20.10
N VAL A 79 11.31 0.33 19.25
CA VAL A 79 11.41 0.56 17.80
C VAL A 79 11.02 1.99 17.45
N MET A 80 9.93 2.51 18.01
CA MET A 80 9.50 3.89 17.78
C MET A 80 10.55 4.91 18.22
N ILE A 81 11.14 4.76 19.43
CA ILE A 81 12.14 5.71 19.93
C ILE A 81 13.43 5.66 19.12
N CYS A 82 13.87 4.48 18.68
CA CYS A 82 15.04 4.33 17.83
C CYS A 82 14.80 4.86 16.41
N SER A 83 13.56 4.85 15.95
CA SER A 83 13.18 5.40 14.64
C SER A 83 13.18 6.93 14.60
N ILE A 84 12.93 7.63 15.72
CA ILE A 84 12.85 9.09 15.75
C ILE A 84 14.15 9.77 15.28
N PRO A 85 15.35 9.46 15.81
CA PRO A 85 16.57 10.10 15.34
C PRO A 85 16.89 9.78 13.87
N LEU A 86 16.61 8.56 13.41
CA LEU A 86 16.79 8.19 12.01
C LEU A 86 15.81 8.94 11.10
N ALA A 87 14.56 9.06 11.52
CA ALA A 87 13.55 9.85 10.82
C ALA A 87 13.96 11.33 10.73
N TRP A 88 14.48 11.90 11.81
CA TRP A 88 14.95 13.29 11.84
C TRP A 88 16.07 13.56 10.83
N ILE A 89 16.98 12.60 10.64
CA ILE A 89 18.16 12.74 9.77
C ILE A 89 17.80 12.42 8.31
N LEU A 90 16.99 11.39 8.08
CA LEU A 90 16.81 10.79 6.76
C LEU A 90 15.53 11.19 6.05
N LEU A 91 14.45 11.51 6.79
CA LEU A 91 13.15 11.79 6.19
C LEU A 91 13.05 13.27 5.80
N LEU A 92 12.47 13.51 4.65
CA LEU A 92 12.06 14.82 4.22
C LEU A 92 10.85 15.32 5.04
N PRO A 93 10.51 16.61 5.02
CA PRO A 93 9.41 17.13 5.83
C PRO A 93 8.07 16.42 5.61
N SER A 94 7.70 16.10 4.37
CA SER A 94 6.48 15.33 4.04
C SER A 94 6.49 13.94 4.68
N ASP A 95 7.58 13.18 4.48
CA ASP A 95 7.72 11.82 5.01
C ASP A 95 7.79 11.83 6.54
N PHE A 96 8.37 12.93 7.11
CA PHE A 96 8.39 13.11 8.56
C PHE A 96 7.00 13.40 9.13
N VAL A 97 6.11 14.06 8.39
CA VAL A 97 4.69 14.23 8.75
C VAL A 97 3.99 12.87 8.81
N ASP A 98 4.15 12.02 7.78
CA ASP A 98 3.57 10.67 7.76
C ASP A 98 4.11 9.79 8.90
N PHE A 99 5.43 9.86 9.15
CA PHE A 99 6.04 9.20 10.30
C PHE A 99 5.47 9.71 11.62
N SER A 100 5.25 11.02 11.74
CA SER A 100 4.67 11.65 12.94
C SER A 100 3.24 11.20 13.20
N GLN A 101 2.42 11.04 12.16
CA GLN A 101 1.09 10.45 12.28
C GLN A 101 1.16 9.00 12.75
N SER A 102 2.15 8.23 12.28
CA SER A 102 2.39 6.86 12.74
C SER A 102 2.78 6.81 14.22
N LEU A 103 3.52 7.81 14.74
CA LEU A 103 3.83 7.92 16.17
C LEU A 103 2.59 8.16 17.05
N VAL A 104 1.56 8.81 16.50
CA VAL A 104 0.25 8.98 17.18
C VAL A 104 -0.58 7.71 17.10
N ALA A 105 -0.66 7.10 15.91
CA ALA A 105 -1.58 5.99 15.65
C ALA A 105 -1.16 4.68 16.34
N ASN A 106 0.15 4.42 16.46
CA ASN A 106 0.67 3.18 17.03
C ASN A 106 0.32 2.95 18.50
N PRO A 107 0.54 3.90 19.43
CA PRO A 107 0.17 3.72 20.83
C PRO A 107 -1.33 3.57 21.06
N LEU A 108 -2.15 4.05 20.13
CA LEU A 108 -3.61 3.93 20.14
C LEU A 108 -4.12 2.66 19.45
N PHE A 109 -3.24 1.89 18.81
CA PHE A 109 -3.58 0.72 17.99
C PHE A 109 -4.59 1.04 16.88
N VAL A 110 -4.43 2.19 16.23
CA VAL A 110 -5.25 2.64 15.08
C VAL A 110 -4.42 2.86 13.81
N ALA A 111 -3.19 2.33 13.77
CA ALA A 111 -2.31 2.46 12.62
C ALA A 111 -2.91 1.86 11.32
N ASN A 112 -3.74 0.82 11.44
CA ASN A 112 -4.47 0.26 10.31
C ASN A 112 -5.48 1.25 9.69
N PHE A 113 -6.13 2.10 10.48
CA PHE A 113 -6.99 3.16 9.95
C PHE A 113 -6.18 4.27 9.29
N LEU A 114 -5.03 4.64 9.88
CA LEU A 114 -4.14 5.62 9.29
C LEU A 114 -3.72 5.18 7.88
N PHE A 115 -3.15 3.98 7.74
CA PHE A 115 -2.66 3.50 6.44
C PHE A 115 -3.78 3.18 5.45
N TRP A 116 -4.97 2.84 5.93
CA TRP A 116 -6.15 2.73 5.08
C TRP A 116 -6.55 4.07 4.46
N MET A 117 -6.52 5.17 5.23
CA MET A 117 -6.83 6.51 4.73
C MET A 117 -5.76 7.04 3.77
N GLU A 118 -4.49 6.66 3.97
CA GLU A 118 -3.37 7.08 3.12
C GLU A 118 -3.27 6.34 1.77
N ARG A 119 -4.17 5.41 1.48
CA ARG A 119 -4.32 4.59 0.27
C ARG A 119 -3.10 3.76 -0.15
N GLY A 120 -3.26 2.45 -0.07
CA GLY A 120 -2.48 1.44 -0.79
C GLY A 120 -1.27 0.85 -0.05
N TYR A 121 -1.40 -0.44 0.34
CA TYR A 121 -0.30 -1.21 0.96
C TYR A 121 0.80 -1.58 -0.04
N PHE A 122 0.46 -1.81 -1.31
CA PHE A 122 1.39 -2.24 -2.35
C PHE A 122 1.95 -1.09 -3.22
N GLY A 123 1.71 0.16 -2.86
CA GLY A 123 2.30 1.32 -3.55
C GLY A 123 3.77 1.51 -3.18
N VAL A 124 4.58 1.98 -4.12
CA VAL A 124 6.01 2.29 -3.91
C VAL A 124 6.22 3.21 -2.69
N ALA A 125 5.32 4.18 -2.49
CA ALA A 125 5.36 5.07 -1.34
C ALA A 125 5.23 4.36 0.01
N ASN A 126 4.53 3.22 0.09
CA ASN A 126 4.30 2.50 1.35
C ASN A 126 5.53 1.75 1.84
N GLU A 127 6.37 1.23 0.96
CA GLU A 127 7.63 0.59 1.35
C GLU A 127 8.61 1.54 2.01
N LEU A 128 8.45 2.85 1.78
CA LEU A 128 9.26 3.90 2.38
C LEU A 128 8.77 4.30 3.78
N LYS A 129 7.57 3.87 4.21
CA LYS A 129 7.01 4.19 5.53
C LYS A 129 7.62 3.30 6.62
N PRO A 130 8.40 3.85 7.58
CA PRO A 130 9.13 3.02 8.55
C PRO A 130 8.25 2.17 9.47
N LEU A 131 7.02 2.60 9.77
CA LEU A 131 6.13 1.93 10.72
C LEU A 131 4.89 1.31 10.06
N ILE A 132 4.84 1.18 8.73
CA ILE A 132 3.64 0.69 8.03
C ILE A 132 3.20 -0.70 8.49
N HIS A 133 4.14 -1.62 8.71
CA HIS A 133 3.87 -3.00 9.12
C HIS A 133 3.06 -3.12 10.42
N THR A 134 2.99 -2.06 11.23
CA THR A 134 2.24 -2.04 12.50
C THR A 134 0.73 -2.04 12.33
N TRP A 135 0.23 -1.92 11.08
CA TRP A 135 -1.19 -2.05 10.81
C TRP A 135 -1.76 -3.40 11.28
N SER A 136 -1.02 -4.49 11.04
CA SER A 136 -1.46 -5.84 11.43
C SER A 136 -1.52 -6.01 12.94
N LEU A 137 -0.56 -5.42 13.67
CA LEU A 137 -0.57 -5.38 15.12
C LEU A 137 -1.80 -4.62 15.64
N SER A 138 -2.20 -3.52 14.99
CA SER A 138 -3.40 -2.77 15.36
C SER A 138 -4.66 -3.61 15.19
N VAL A 139 -4.80 -4.37 14.11
CA VAL A 139 -5.92 -5.31 13.88
C VAL A 139 -5.96 -6.39 14.98
N GLU A 140 -4.80 -6.97 15.35
CA GLU A 140 -4.71 -7.95 16.43
C GLU A 140 -5.14 -7.36 17.78
N GLU A 141 -4.64 -6.16 18.12
CA GLU A 141 -4.94 -5.53 19.41
C GLU A 141 -6.41 -5.10 19.51
N GLN A 142 -7.02 -4.62 18.42
CA GLN A 142 -8.46 -4.38 18.35
C GLN A 142 -9.25 -5.67 18.64
N PHE A 143 -8.86 -6.80 18.05
CA PHE A 143 -9.46 -8.08 18.39
C PHE A 143 -9.28 -8.43 19.86
N TYR A 144 -8.09 -8.18 20.45
CA TYR A 144 -7.82 -8.45 21.86
C TYR A 144 -8.58 -7.53 22.82
N VAL A 145 -9.04 -6.35 22.36
CA VAL A 145 -9.91 -5.48 23.17
C VAL A 145 -11.33 -6.07 23.25
N PHE A 146 -11.90 -6.48 22.12
CA PHE A 146 -13.31 -6.89 22.08
C PHE A 146 -13.51 -8.38 22.40
N PHE A 147 -12.66 -9.25 21.89
CA PHE A 147 -12.86 -10.69 21.97
C PHE A 147 -12.91 -11.25 23.39
N PRO A 148 -11.99 -10.92 24.34
CA PRO A 148 -12.03 -11.48 25.68
C PRO A 148 -13.33 -11.16 26.43
N ILE A 149 -13.85 -9.94 26.23
CA ILE A 149 -15.09 -9.48 26.85
C ILE A 149 -16.26 -10.30 26.32
N LEU A 150 -16.44 -10.33 24.98
CA LEU A 150 -17.51 -11.07 24.33
C LEU A 150 -17.45 -12.57 24.63
N PHE A 151 -16.25 -13.15 24.53
CA PHE A 151 -16.02 -14.58 24.75
C PHE A 151 -16.41 -15.00 26.18
N THR A 152 -16.05 -14.20 27.18
CA THR A 152 -16.39 -14.49 28.59
C THR A 152 -17.91 -14.49 28.81
N PHE A 153 -18.65 -13.57 28.19
CA PHE A 153 -20.11 -13.51 28.31
C PHE A 153 -20.84 -14.70 27.69
N VAL A 154 -20.29 -15.23 26.58
CA VAL A 154 -20.95 -16.32 25.84
C VAL A 154 -20.39 -17.69 26.19
N TRP A 155 -19.29 -17.78 26.95
CA TRP A 155 -18.57 -19.03 27.24
C TRP A 155 -19.47 -20.16 27.76
N LYS A 156 -20.34 -19.87 28.73
CA LYS A 156 -21.26 -20.85 29.31
C LYS A 156 -22.47 -21.16 28.42
N LYS A 157 -22.70 -20.42 27.34
CA LYS A 157 -23.82 -20.56 26.40
C LYS A 157 -23.33 -21.23 25.11
N THR A 158 -23.04 -22.52 25.18
CA THR A 158 -22.37 -23.27 24.08
C THR A 158 -23.02 -23.08 22.71
N PHE A 159 -24.36 -23.15 22.62
CA PHE A 159 -25.07 -22.92 21.35
C PHE A 159 -24.83 -21.52 20.82
N LEU A 160 -24.98 -20.49 21.67
CA LEU A 160 -24.80 -19.10 21.29
C LEU A 160 -23.35 -18.83 20.85
N LEU A 161 -22.36 -19.42 21.56
CA LEU A 161 -20.94 -19.29 21.20
C LEU A 161 -20.67 -19.80 19.78
N TYR A 162 -21.10 -21.04 19.46
CA TYR A 162 -20.87 -21.60 18.11
C TYR A 162 -21.69 -20.89 17.04
N ALA A 163 -22.92 -20.47 17.33
CA ALA A 163 -23.74 -19.72 16.39
C ALA A 163 -23.11 -18.36 16.07
N LEU A 164 -22.64 -17.63 17.08
CA LEU A 164 -21.96 -16.33 16.88
C LEU A 164 -20.65 -16.51 16.11
N LEU A 165 -19.82 -17.52 16.47
CA LEU A 165 -18.57 -17.80 15.74
C LEU A 165 -18.86 -18.06 14.27
N LEU A 166 -19.83 -18.92 13.96
CA LEU A 166 -20.19 -19.26 12.59
C LEU A 166 -20.69 -18.02 11.84
N CYS A 167 -21.60 -17.25 12.42
CA CYS A 167 -22.14 -16.03 11.80
C CYS A 167 -21.07 -15.00 11.53
N VAL A 168 -20.17 -14.73 12.50
CA VAL A 168 -19.12 -13.72 12.33
C VAL A 168 -18.06 -14.20 11.34
N ILE A 169 -17.65 -15.47 11.37
CA ILE A 169 -16.69 -16.03 10.40
C ILE A 169 -17.26 -15.92 8.99
N LEU A 170 -18.48 -16.40 8.75
CA LEU A 170 -19.09 -16.34 7.43
C LEU A 170 -19.33 -14.90 6.97
N GLY A 171 -19.86 -14.04 7.85
CA GLY A 171 -20.09 -12.63 7.54
C GLY A 171 -18.78 -11.89 7.21
N SER A 172 -17.72 -12.10 7.99
CA SER A 172 -16.39 -11.52 7.75
C SER A 172 -15.75 -12.05 6.46
N LEU A 173 -15.87 -13.35 6.16
CA LEU A 173 -15.35 -13.94 4.92
C LEU A 173 -16.09 -13.43 3.68
N VAL A 174 -17.43 -13.35 3.74
CA VAL A 174 -18.25 -12.77 2.67
C VAL A 174 -17.90 -11.29 2.47
N ALA A 175 -17.75 -10.53 3.55
CA ALA A 175 -17.32 -9.13 3.50
C ALA A 175 -15.92 -9.03 2.88
N SER A 176 -14.97 -9.88 3.28
CA SER A 176 -13.63 -9.93 2.68
C SER A 176 -13.70 -10.13 1.17
N TYR A 177 -14.47 -11.12 0.70
CA TYR A 177 -14.62 -11.40 -0.73
C TYR A 177 -15.29 -10.26 -1.50
N ALA A 178 -16.39 -9.72 -0.97
CA ALA A 178 -17.14 -8.67 -1.66
C ALA A 178 -16.38 -7.33 -1.69
N VAL A 179 -15.76 -6.95 -0.56
CA VAL A 179 -15.05 -5.68 -0.44
C VAL A 179 -13.73 -5.70 -1.19
N THR A 180 -13.02 -6.82 -1.27
CA THR A 180 -11.77 -6.91 -2.06
C THR A 180 -11.98 -6.53 -3.54
N LYS A 181 -13.16 -6.85 -4.09
CA LYS A 181 -13.49 -6.52 -5.49
C LYS A 181 -13.75 -5.03 -5.73
N LEU A 182 -14.22 -4.32 -4.72
CA LEU A 182 -14.64 -2.91 -4.81
C LEU A 182 -13.57 -1.97 -4.24
N HIS A 183 -13.00 -2.32 -3.10
CA HIS A 183 -12.08 -1.50 -2.31
C HIS A 183 -11.03 -2.40 -1.65
N PHE A 184 -9.97 -2.73 -2.40
CA PHE A 184 -8.88 -3.59 -1.94
C PHE A 184 -8.32 -3.18 -0.56
N ASP A 185 -7.97 -1.90 -0.39
CA ASP A 185 -7.38 -1.39 0.85
C ASP A 185 -8.31 -1.56 2.06
N THR A 186 -9.61 -1.38 1.87
CA THR A 186 -10.60 -1.58 2.93
C THR A 186 -10.63 -3.04 3.39
N ALA A 187 -10.56 -3.98 2.44
CA ALA A 187 -10.52 -5.39 2.75
C ALA A 187 -9.22 -5.80 3.45
N PHE A 188 -8.11 -5.18 3.10
CA PHE A 188 -6.79 -5.51 3.61
C PHE A 188 -6.56 -5.01 5.03
N TYR A 189 -6.88 -3.74 5.32
CA TYR A 189 -6.52 -3.06 6.58
C TYR A 189 -7.54 -3.20 7.70
N LEU A 190 -8.83 -3.46 7.42
CA LEU A 190 -9.85 -3.36 8.45
C LEU A 190 -10.19 -4.69 9.12
N LEU A 191 -10.36 -4.66 10.44
CA LEU A 191 -10.70 -5.84 11.24
C LEU A 191 -11.97 -6.58 10.77
N PRO A 192 -13.08 -5.96 10.35
CA PRO A 192 -14.29 -6.68 9.96
C PRO A 192 -14.08 -7.68 8.81
N THR A 193 -13.19 -7.39 7.88
CA THR A 193 -12.86 -8.23 6.72
C THR A 193 -11.80 -9.29 7.02
N ARG A 194 -11.09 -9.16 8.15
CA ARG A 194 -9.99 -10.02 8.59
C ARG A 194 -10.33 -10.84 9.85
N ALA A 195 -11.44 -10.52 10.54
CA ALA A 195 -11.80 -11.16 11.81
C ALA A 195 -11.99 -12.67 11.71
N TRP A 196 -12.41 -13.17 10.54
CA TRP A 196 -12.60 -14.61 10.30
C TRP A 196 -11.30 -15.40 10.46
N GLU A 197 -10.13 -14.86 10.17
CA GLU A 197 -8.83 -15.51 10.33
C GLU A 197 -8.51 -15.71 11.83
N LEU A 198 -8.67 -14.66 12.62
CA LEU A 198 -8.51 -14.72 14.08
C LEU A 198 -9.52 -15.72 14.71
N LEU A 199 -10.76 -15.69 14.25
CA LEU A 199 -11.81 -16.60 14.74
C LEU A 199 -11.61 -18.04 14.25
N LEU A 200 -10.97 -18.27 13.10
CA LEU A 200 -10.56 -19.61 12.69
C LEU A 200 -9.56 -20.20 13.69
N GLY A 201 -8.65 -19.37 14.22
CA GLY A 201 -7.76 -19.74 15.32
C GLY A 201 -8.53 -20.07 16.61
N THR A 202 -9.58 -19.32 16.91
CA THR A 202 -10.52 -19.62 18.01
C THR A 202 -11.14 -21.00 17.82
N CYS A 203 -11.61 -21.31 16.60
CA CYS A 203 -12.16 -22.64 16.28
C CYS A 203 -11.13 -23.76 16.51
N ALA A 204 -9.85 -23.55 16.16
CA ALA A 204 -8.79 -24.54 16.45
C ALA A 204 -8.64 -24.80 17.95
N ALA A 205 -8.66 -23.74 18.78
CA ALA A 205 -8.58 -23.87 20.23
C ALA A 205 -9.76 -24.67 20.82
N LEU A 206 -10.96 -24.36 20.39
CA LEU A 206 -12.18 -25.05 20.83
C LEU A 206 -12.25 -26.49 20.33
N PHE A 207 -11.78 -26.76 19.11
CA PHE A 207 -11.71 -28.09 18.53
C PHE A 207 -10.77 -28.99 19.32
N ILE A 208 -9.56 -28.55 19.61
CA ILE A 208 -8.56 -29.29 20.40
C ILE A 208 -9.09 -29.56 21.81
N ARG A 209 -9.84 -28.60 22.39
CA ARG A 209 -10.39 -28.73 23.75
C ARG A 209 -11.49 -29.77 23.85
N LYS A 210 -12.35 -29.90 22.83
CA LYS A 210 -13.43 -30.92 22.81
C LYS A 210 -12.95 -32.35 22.82
N ASP A 211 -11.61 -32.57 22.69
CA ASP A 211 -10.97 -33.88 22.68
C ASP A 211 -11.75 -34.91 21.82
N ILE A 212 -11.91 -34.54 20.51
CA ILE A 212 -12.51 -35.45 19.53
C ILE A 212 -11.50 -36.61 19.32
N LYS A 213 -11.48 -37.52 20.29
CA LYS A 213 -10.50 -38.59 20.43
C LYS A 213 -10.35 -39.43 19.17
N THR A 214 -11.43 -39.63 18.43
CA THR A 214 -11.47 -40.50 17.26
C THR A 214 -10.68 -39.99 16.06
N LEU A 215 -10.68 -38.67 15.79
CA LEU A 215 -9.97 -38.08 14.63
C LEU A 215 -8.47 -37.82 14.88
N THR A 216 -8.10 -37.51 16.13
CA THR A 216 -6.71 -37.15 16.46
C THR A 216 -5.86 -38.33 16.97
N TYR A 217 -6.43 -39.54 17.12
CA TYR A 217 -5.69 -40.74 17.57
C TYR A 217 -4.90 -41.42 16.45
N ASN A 218 -5.26 -41.23 15.17
CA ASN A 218 -4.54 -41.87 14.07
C ASN A 218 -3.28 -41.05 13.72
N LYS A 219 -2.11 -41.63 14.01
CA LYS A 219 -0.82 -40.97 13.76
C LYS A 219 -0.63 -40.60 12.28
N SER A 220 -1.02 -41.46 11.37
CA SER A 220 -0.90 -41.21 9.92
C SER A 220 -1.78 -40.07 9.47
N ILE A 221 -3.00 -39.92 10.00
CA ILE A 221 -3.88 -38.80 9.71
C ILE A 221 -3.25 -37.48 10.22
N ASN A 222 -2.70 -37.47 11.43
CA ASN A 222 -2.03 -36.30 11.98
C ASN A 222 -0.81 -35.89 11.14
N ASP A 223 -0.02 -36.86 10.67
CA ASP A 223 1.12 -36.62 9.81
C ASP A 223 0.70 -36.02 8.46
N VAL A 224 -0.31 -36.62 7.80
CA VAL A 224 -0.80 -36.17 6.51
C VAL A 224 -1.41 -34.76 6.60
N LEU A 225 -2.31 -34.52 7.56
CA LEU A 225 -3.03 -33.25 7.66
C LEU A 225 -2.12 -32.11 8.13
N SER A 226 -1.19 -32.35 9.05
CA SER A 226 -0.24 -31.34 9.45
C SER A 226 0.78 -31.00 8.36
N PHE A 227 1.21 -32.02 7.59
CA PHE A 227 2.08 -31.79 6.43
C PHE A 227 1.36 -31.07 5.31
N LEU A 228 0.11 -31.44 5.00
CA LEU A 228 -0.73 -30.70 4.05
C LEU A 228 -0.87 -29.23 4.48
N GLY A 229 -1.05 -28.96 5.78
CA GLY A 229 -1.10 -27.60 6.29
C GLY A 229 0.17 -26.80 6.01
N LEU A 230 1.36 -27.40 6.19
CA LEU A 230 2.63 -26.77 5.85
C LEU A 230 2.75 -26.52 4.34
N VAL A 231 2.36 -27.48 3.52
CA VAL A 231 2.38 -27.35 2.06
C VAL A 231 1.48 -26.22 1.58
N LEU A 232 0.27 -26.06 2.13
CA LEU A 232 -0.63 -24.97 1.80
C LEU A 232 -0.01 -23.60 2.13
N ILE A 233 0.65 -23.46 3.28
CA ILE A 233 1.35 -22.22 3.65
C ILE A 233 2.49 -21.94 2.66
N ILE A 234 3.31 -22.95 2.34
CA ILE A 234 4.44 -22.80 1.40
C ILE A 234 3.93 -22.44 -0.01
N ILE A 235 2.86 -23.09 -0.48
CA ILE A 235 2.24 -22.75 -1.77
C ILE A 235 1.82 -21.27 -1.78
N ALA A 236 1.16 -20.80 -0.74
CA ALA A 236 0.75 -19.40 -0.68
C ALA A 236 1.97 -18.44 -0.68
N VAL A 237 3.04 -18.77 0.06
CA VAL A 237 4.28 -17.96 0.12
C VAL A 237 4.99 -17.88 -1.23
N VAL A 238 5.00 -18.96 -2.01
CA VAL A 238 5.79 -19.04 -3.26
C VAL A 238 5.00 -18.58 -4.48
N PHE A 239 3.70 -18.86 -4.53
CA PHE A 239 2.89 -18.64 -5.75
C PHE A 239 1.99 -17.41 -5.70
N PHE A 240 1.71 -16.85 -4.51
CA PHE A 240 1.00 -15.58 -4.45
C PHE A 240 1.94 -14.41 -4.74
N ASN A 241 1.35 -13.34 -5.25
CA ASN A 241 2.07 -12.11 -5.56
C ASN A 241 1.11 -10.91 -5.45
N GLU A 242 1.58 -9.73 -5.78
CA GLU A 242 0.81 -8.49 -5.72
C GLU A 242 -0.43 -8.48 -6.63
N SER A 243 -0.46 -9.29 -7.68
CA SER A 243 -1.63 -9.42 -8.56
C SER A 243 -2.72 -10.36 -8.01
N THR A 244 -2.42 -11.12 -6.95
CA THR A 244 -3.40 -12.00 -6.30
C THR A 244 -4.47 -11.15 -5.61
N PRO A 245 -5.79 -11.34 -5.89
CA PRO A 245 -6.86 -10.58 -5.24
C PRO A 245 -6.98 -10.94 -3.75
N PHE A 246 -6.13 -10.37 -2.93
CA PHE A 246 -5.96 -10.71 -1.52
C PHE A 246 -6.50 -9.57 -0.62
N PRO A 247 -7.15 -9.86 0.55
CA PRO A 247 -7.26 -11.16 1.22
C PRO A 247 -8.29 -12.14 0.65
N SER A 248 -9.50 -11.71 0.28
CA SER A 248 -10.50 -12.51 -0.42
C SER A 248 -10.52 -14.02 -0.02
N ILE A 249 -10.99 -14.88 -0.93
CA ILE A 249 -10.98 -16.35 -0.76
C ILE A 249 -9.58 -16.95 -0.79
N TYR A 250 -8.61 -16.23 -1.34
CA TYR A 250 -7.23 -16.72 -1.40
C TYR A 250 -6.59 -16.84 -0.02
N ALA A 251 -6.97 -16.00 0.93
CA ALA A 251 -6.51 -16.08 2.32
C ALA A 251 -6.97 -17.38 3.03
N LEU A 252 -7.97 -18.08 2.51
CA LEU A 252 -8.36 -19.41 3.03
C LEU A 252 -7.21 -20.42 2.94
N ILE A 253 -6.33 -20.33 1.94
CA ILE A 253 -5.23 -21.28 1.75
C ILE A 253 -4.25 -21.24 2.93
N PRO A 254 -3.59 -20.10 3.24
CA PRO A 254 -2.67 -20.01 4.38
C PRO A 254 -3.39 -20.16 5.73
N ALA A 255 -4.61 -19.63 5.86
CA ALA A 255 -5.38 -19.73 7.10
C ALA A 255 -5.80 -21.17 7.43
N THR A 256 -6.30 -21.93 6.44
CA THR A 256 -6.63 -23.35 6.60
C THR A 256 -5.35 -24.16 6.84
N GLY A 257 -4.27 -23.88 6.11
CA GLY A 257 -2.97 -24.50 6.33
C GLY A 257 -2.51 -24.35 7.79
N THR A 258 -2.61 -23.12 8.30
CA THR A 258 -2.27 -22.80 9.71
C THR A 258 -3.16 -23.56 10.69
N TRP A 259 -4.47 -23.60 10.45
CA TRP A 259 -5.42 -24.33 11.28
C TRP A 259 -5.08 -25.82 11.34
N LEU A 260 -4.79 -26.44 10.19
CA LEU A 260 -4.37 -27.85 10.11
C LEU A 260 -3.08 -28.11 10.91
N VAL A 261 -2.09 -27.25 10.78
CA VAL A 261 -0.85 -27.37 11.58
C VAL A 261 -1.14 -27.25 13.07
N ILE A 262 -1.90 -26.26 13.51
CA ILE A 262 -2.23 -26.06 14.93
C ILE A 262 -2.94 -27.28 15.52
N VAL A 263 -3.91 -27.86 14.80
CA VAL A 263 -4.74 -28.97 15.29
C VAL A 263 -3.99 -30.27 15.30
N PHE A 264 -3.23 -30.60 14.26
CA PHE A 264 -2.70 -31.93 14.05
C PHE A 264 -1.20 -32.09 14.35
N SER A 265 -0.41 -30.98 14.43
CA SER A 265 1.04 -31.11 14.61
C SER A 265 1.49 -31.64 15.96
N GLU A 266 0.72 -31.43 17.04
CA GLU A 266 1.12 -31.90 18.38
C GLU A 266 1.34 -33.44 18.44
N ARG A 267 0.54 -34.18 17.67
CA ARG A 267 0.58 -35.64 17.60
C ARG A 267 1.23 -36.18 16.32
N SER A 268 1.64 -35.30 15.42
CA SER A 268 2.39 -35.65 14.21
C SER A 268 3.84 -35.96 14.54
N HIS A 269 4.43 -36.88 13.79
CA HIS A 269 5.86 -37.17 13.88
C HIS A 269 6.66 -36.15 13.02
N TYR A 270 6.26 -35.95 11.79
CA TYR A 270 7.03 -35.13 10.85
C TYR A 270 6.90 -33.62 11.13
N ALA A 271 5.70 -33.09 11.14
CA ALA A 271 5.49 -31.63 11.32
C ALA A 271 6.00 -31.18 12.70
N LYS A 272 5.79 -31.99 13.75
CA LYS A 272 6.31 -31.67 15.09
C LYS A 272 7.83 -31.62 15.13
N ASN A 273 8.51 -32.60 14.50
CA ASN A 273 9.97 -32.62 14.48
C ASN A 273 10.57 -31.51 13.63
N ILE A 274 9.98 -31.20 12.47
CA ILE A 274 10.41 -30.08 11.62
C ILE A 274 10.24 -28.74 12.34
N LEU A 275 9.04 -28.44 12.78
CA LEU A 275 8.73 -27.16 13.45
C LEU A 275 9.35 -27.08 14.85
N GLY A 276 9.59 -28.21 15.51
CA GLY A 276 10.23 -28.29 16.83
C GLY A 276 11.75 -28.20 16.81
N THR A 277 12.38 -28.01 15.66
CA THR A 277 13.84 -27.81 15.57
C THR A 277 14.26 -26.55 16.34
N SER A 278 15.41 -26.62 17.01
CA SER A 278 15.91 -25.53 17.85
C SER A 278 16.04 -24.20 17.09
N VAL A 279 16.39 -24.25 15.81
CA VAL A 279 16.52 -23.07 14.96
C VAL A 279 15.16 -22.42 14.71
N LEU A 280 14.14 -23.18 14.28
CA LEU A 280 12.81 -22.63 14.03
C LEU A 280 12.13 -22.16 15.32
N VAL A 281 12.29 -22.90 16.40
CA VAL A 281 11.77 -22.50 17.73
C VAL A 281 12.42 -21.19 18.17
N PHE A 282 13.74 -21.05 18.03
CA PHE A 282 14.44 -19.83 18.37
C PHE A 282 13.94 -18.63 17.53
N LEU A 283 13.85 -18.77 16.21
CA LEU A 283 13.35 -17.74 15.31
C LEU A 283 11.89 -17.40 15.62
N GLY A 284 11.06 -18.36 15.98
CA GLY A 284 9.69 -18.14 16.42
C GLY A 284 9.57 -17.38 17.74
N LEU A 285 10.47 -17.63 18.69
CA LEU A 285 10.49 -16.92 19.97
C LEU A 285 10.81 -15.42 19.78
N ILE A 286 11.71 -15.10 18.87
CA ILE A 286 12.10 -13.72 18.56
C ILE A 286 11.24 -13.06 17.48
N SER A 287 10.27 -13.79 16.89
CA SER A 287 9.53 -13.38 15.69
C SER A 287 8.84 -12.02 15.83
N TYR A 288 8.31 -11.68 17.00
CA TYR A 288 7.66 -10.40 17.25
C TYR A 288 8.65 -9.24 17.16
N SER A 289 9.78 -9.34 17.86
CA SER A 289 10.82 -8.31 17.80
C SER A 289 11.45 -8.22 16.41
N ALA A 290 11.71 -9.34 15.72
CA ALA A 290 12.22 -9.34 14.36
C ALA A 290 11.22 -8.69 13.37
N TYR A 291 9.92 -8.98 13.53
CA TYR A 291 8.86 -8.34 12.76
C TYR A 291 8.81 -6.82 12.97
N LEU A 292 9.00 -6.34 14.19
CA LEU A 292 8.98 -4.89 14.46
C LEU A 292 10.19 -4.16 13.87
N TRP A 293 11.36 -4.79 13.80
CA TRP A 293 12.59 -4.14 13.36
C TRP A 293 12.81 -4.16 11.85
N HIS A 294 12.26 -5.16 11.11
CA HIS A 294 12.61 -5.33 9.70
C HIS A 294 12.23 -4.12 8.83
N GLN A 295 11.01 -3.62 8.96
CA GLN A 295 10.51 -2.55 8.10
C GLN A 295 11.20 -1.20 8.35
N PRO A 296 11.41 -0.72 9.60
CA PRO A 296 12.21 0.48 9.83
C PRO A 296 13.61 0.39 9.22
N ILE A 297 14.28 -0.76 9.35
CA ILE A 297 15.62 -0.97 8.79
C ILE A 297 15.60 -0.83 7.27
N PHE A 298 14.64 -1.46 6.58
CA PHE A 298 14.50 -1.37 5.13
C PHE A 298 14.13 0.03 4.67
N ALA A 299 13.13 0.65 5.31
CA ALA A 299 12.66 1.98 4.94
C ALA A 299 13.76 3.04 5.12
N PHE A 300 14.45 3.06 6.26
CA PHE A 300 15.54 4.01 6.46
C PHE A 300 16.75 3.73 5.57
N TYR A 301 17.01 2.48 5.23
CA TYR A 301 18.03 2.17 4.23
C TYR A 301 17.67 2.77 2.86
N LYS A 302 16.43 2.61 2.41
CA LYS A 302 15.94 3.23 1.16
C LYS A 302 16.06 4.77 1.21
N HIS A 303 15.66 5.39 2.31
CA HIS A 303 15.80 6.83 2.51
C HIS A 303 17.25 7.33 2.62
N SER A 304 18.19 6.47 2.98
CA SER A 304 19.61 6.89 3.09
C SER A 304 20.22 7.30 1.75
N GLY A 305 19.66 6.84 0.62
CA GLY A 305 20.21 7.08 -0.72
C GLY A 305 21.54 6.39 -0.98
N LEU A 306 21.93 5.41 -0.15
CA LEU A 306 23.13 4.62 -0.38
C LEU A 306 22.95 3.83 -1.69
N ALA A 307 23.89 4.01 -2.61
CA ALA A 307 23.86 3.42 -3.96
C ALA A 307 24.09 1.89 -3.99
N LEU A 308 24.29 1.26 -2.84
CA LEU A 308 24.44 -0.19 -2.76
C LEU A 308 23.06 -0.83 -2.97
N SER A 309 22.84 -1.39 -4.14
CA SER A 309 21.62 -2.13 -4.49
C SER A 309 21.96 -3.59 -4.76
N GLY A 310 20.98 -4.48 -4.63
CA GLY A 310 21.11 -5.89 -4.95
C GLY A 310 20.70 -6.82 -3.82
N SER A 311 20.40 -8.07 -4.18
CA SER A 311 19.86 -9.09 -3.28
C SER A 311 20.75 -9.35 -2.06
N ILE A 312 22.08 -9.21 -2.19
CA ILE A 312 23.03 -9.43 -1.07
C ILE A 312 22.85 -8.38 0.02
N VAL A 313 22.66 -7.12 -0.35
CA VAL A 313 22.46 -6.02 0.61
C VAL A 313 21.18 -6.26 1.41
N TYR A 314 20.07 -6.55 0.73
CA TYR A 314 18.80 -6.84 1.39
C TYR A 314 18.83 -8.11 2.23
N LEU A 315 19.62 -9.12 1.84
CA LEU A 315 19.87 -10.30 2.69
C LEU A 315 20.62 -9.90 3.97
N CYS A 316 21.67 -9.08 3.86
CA CYS A 316 22.40 -8.58 5.03
C CYS A 316 21.48 -7.76 5.96
N LEU A 317 20.64 -6.89 5.42
CA LEU A 317 19.66 -6.12 6.18
C LEU A 317 18.60 -7.03 6.86
N SER A 318 18.18 -8.10 6.18
CA SER A 318 17.28 -9.11 6.75
C SER A 318 17.91 -9.83 7.94
N VAL A 319 19.15 -10.27 7.79
CA VAL A 319 19.93 -10.89 8.89
C VAL A 319 20.14 -9.89 10.03
N PHE A 320 20.45 -8.65 9.71
CA PHE A 320 20.63 -7.58 10.70
C PHE A 320 19.33 -7.30 11.46
N SER A 321 18.18 -7.29 10.78
CA SER A 321 16.86 -7.10 11.44
C SER A 321 16.54 -8.23 12.43
N VAL A 322 16.86 -9.48 12.06
CA VAL A 322 16.72 -10.65 12.96
C VAL A 322 17.68 -10.54 14.15
N PHE A 323 18.90 -10.09 13.93
CA PHE A 323 19.91 -9.90 14.99
C PHE A 323 19.49 -8.81 15.99
N ILE A 324 19.07 -7.64 15.52
CA ILE A 324 18.54 -6.57 16.38
C ILE A 324 17.25 -7.03 17.09
N GLY A 325 16.39 -7.77 16.38
CA GLY A 325 15.21 -8.41 16.96
C GLY A 325 15.57 -9.35 18.11
N PHE A 326 16.63 -10.15 17.97
CA PHE A 326 17.13 -10.99 19.06
C PHE A 326 17.61 -10.17 20.26
N LEU A 327 18.36 -9.09 20.04
CA LEU A 327 18.80 -8.22 21.14
C LEU A 327 17.63 -7.57 21.85
N SER A 328 16.65 -7.05 21.10
CA SER A 328 15.41 -6.48 21.64
C SER A 328 14.62 -7.50 22.45
N TRP A 329 14.46 -8.72 21.92
CA TRP A 329 13.78 -9.81 22.62
C TRP A 329 14.50 -10.17 23.93
N LYS A 330 15.83 -10.37 23.88
CA LYS A 330 16.63 -10.83 25.03
C LYS A 330 16.69 -9.80 26.16
N TYR A 331 16.95 -8.53 25.82
CA TYR A 331 17.29 -7.52 26.80
C TYR A 331 16.10 -6.65 27.21
N LEU A 332 15.03 -6.62 26.40
CA LEU A 332 13.86 -5.82 26.72
C LEU A 332 12.59 -6.68 26.85
N GLU A 333 12.19 -7.42 25.83
CA GLU A 333 10.93 -8.16 25.84
C GLU A 333 10.88 -9.20 26.96
N GLN A 334 11.91 -10.04 27.10
CA GLN A 334 11.99 -11.08 28.13
C GLN A 334 11.91 -10.51 29.58
N PRO A 335 12.70 -9.50 29.96
CA PRO A 335 12.60 -8.90 31.31
C PRO A 335 11.20 -8.36 31.61
N PHE A 336 10.59 -7.60 30.67
CA PHE A 336 9.26 -7.02 30.89
C PHE A 336 8.14 -8.05 30.97
N ARG A 337 8.29 -9.20 30.32
CA ARG A 337 7.35 -10.34 30.46
C ARG A 337 7.35 -10.97 31.84
N ASN A 338 8.46 -10.86 32.56
CA ASN A 338 8.55 -11.35 33.93
C ASN A 338 7.80 -10.43 34.88
N ARG A 339 6.77 -10.96 35.57
CA ARG A 339 5.94 -10.20 36.52
C ARG A 339 6.71 -9.71 37.74
N SER A 340 7.82 -10.36 38.12
CA SER A 340 8.66 -9.94 39.23
C SER A 340 9.52 -8.73 38.90
N TYR A 341 9.73 -8.38 37.61
CA TYR A 341 10.57 -7.28 37.19
C TYR A 341 9.96 -5.90 37.53
N LEU A 342 8.67 -5.71 37.24
CA LEU A 342 7.91 -4.50 37.53
C LEU A 342 6.51 -4.83 38.04
N ALA A 343 6.01 -4.04 39.00
CA ALA A 343 4.65 -4.17 39.49
C ALA A 343 3.61 -3.83 38.38
N ARG A 344 2.40 -4.36 38.50
CA ARG A 344 1.30 -4.13 37.52
C ARG A 344 1.02 -2.64 37.30
N ASN A 345 0.88 -1.89 38.41
CA ASN A 345 0.58 -0.46 38.35
C ASN A 345 1.69 0.34 37.67
N THR A 346 2.95 -0.08 37.85
CA THR A 346 4.10 0.53 37.18
C THR A 346 4.06 0.29 35.67
N ILE A 347 3.70 -0.92 35.22
CA ILE A 347 3.55 -1.23 33.78
C ILE A 347 2.46 -0.35 33.15
N PHE A 348 1.28 -0.25 33.75
CA PHE A 348 0.22 0.59 33.20
C PHE A 348 0.58 2.08 33.20
N LYS A 349 1.19 2.58 34.29
CA LYS A 349 1.68 3.97 34.33
C LYS A 349 2.72 4.23 33.24
N LEU A 350 3.72 3.34 33.10
CA LEU A 350 4.75 3.47 32.05
C LEU A 350 4.13 3.42 30.65
N SER A 351 3.21 2.49 30.41
CA SER A 351 2.51 2.39 29.12
C SER A 351 1.76 3.68 28.79
N ILE A 352 1.01 4.24 29.72
CA ILE A 352 0.25 5.50 29.52
C ILE A 352 1.21 6.68 29.28
N VAL A 353 2.26 6.81 30.11
CA VAL A 353 3.22 7.91 29.98
C VAL A 353 3.97 7.84 28.66
N CYS A 354 4.49 6.67 28.28
CA CYS A 354 5.18 6.51 26.99
C CYS A 354 4.23 6.76 25.82
N SER A 355 2.99 6.24 25.87
CA SER A 355 1.99 6.54 24.84
C SER A 355 1.73 8.04 24.71
N ALA A 356 1.54 8.73 25.82
CA ALA A 356 1.31 10.18 25.83
C ALA A 356 2.50 10.96 25.25
N ILE A 357 3.74 10.53 25.55
CA ILE A 357 4.95 11.13 24.97
C ILE A 357 4.99 10.94 23.45
N PHE A 358 4.75 9.74 22.94
CA PHE A 358 4.74 9.50 21.49
C PHE A 358 3.62 10.26 20.77
N ILE A 359 2.42 10.32 21.38
CA ILE A 359 1.32 11.12 20.86
C ILE A 359 1.69 12.60 20.81
N ALA A 360 2.32 13.13 21.86
CA ALA A 360 2.76 14.52 21.91
C ALA A 360 3.84 14.81 20.86
N LEU A 361 4.87 13.93 20.74
CA LEU A 361 5.94 14.08 19.74
C LEU A 361 5.40 13.96 18.31
N GLY A 362 4.52 13.01 18.05
CA GLY A 362 3.90 12.85 16.75
C GLY A 362 2.99 14.04 16.39
N SER A 363 2.17 14.50 17.35
CA SER A 363 1.35 15.70 17.15
C SER A 363 2.22 16.93 16.87
N LEU A 364 3.31 17.10 17.59
CA LEU A 364 4.25 18.21 17.37
C LEU A 364 4.85 18.14 15.95
N GLY A 365 5.31 16.97 15.50
CA GLY A 365 5.84 16.78 14.15
C GLY A 365 4.82 17.08 13.06
N TYR A 366 3.58 16.67 13.26
CA TYR A 366 2.47 16.94 12.36
C TYR A 366 2.16 18.45 12.27
N PHE A 367 1.92 19.13 13.40
CA PHE A 367 1.58 20.56 13.42
C PHE A 367 2.73 21.47 12.99
N MET A 368 3.98 21.00 13.12
CA MET A 368 5.16 21.71 12.60
C MET A 368 5.49 21.36 11.15
N ASN A 369 4.57 20.69 10.43
CA ASN A 369 4.73 20.28 9.04
C ASN A 369 6.07 19.57 8.75
N GLY A 370 6.49 18.67 9.65
CA GLY A 370 7.74 17.92 9.50
C GLY A 370 9.00 18.75 9.70
N PHE A 371 8.90 19.90 10.35
CA PHE A 371 10.02 20.81 10.66
C PHE A 371 10.79 21.28 9.43
N PRO A 372 10.17 21.93 8.45
CA PRO A 372 10.85 22.41 7.25
C PRO A 372 11.96 23.44 7.58
N ASN A 373 11.87 24.12 8.73
CA ASN A 373 12.87 25.10 9.18
C ASN A 373 14.27 24.52 9.44
N ARG A 374 14.44 23.19 9.41
CA ARG A 374 15.77 22.56 9.46
C ARG A 374 16.54 22.65 8.15
N TYR A 375 15.88 23.08 7.06
CA TYR A 375 16.48 23.29 5.74
C TYR A 375 16.73 24.78 5.49
N ALA A 376 17.65 25.10 4.57
CA ALA A 376 17.90 26.47 4.10
C ALA A 376 16.63 27.09 3.46
N ALA A 377 16.56 28.41 3.35
CA ALA A 377 15.36 29.09 2.85
C ALA A 377 15.01 28.67 1.41
N GLU A 378 16.03 28.54 0.57
CA GLU A 378 15.91 28.14 -0.83
C GLU A 378 15.38 26.71 -0.97
N ASP A 379 15.89 25.79 -0.13
CA ASP A 379 15.46 24.39 -0.10
C ASP A 379 14.05 24.25 0.48
N ARG A 380 13.67 25.09 1.44
CA ARG A 380 12.28 25.12 1.94
C ARG A 380 11.29 25.51 0.86
N ASN A 381 11.65 26.49 0.03
CA ASN A 381 10.81 26.90 -1.10
C ASN A 381 10.65 25.78 -2.12
N LEU A 382 11.74 25.05 -2.38
CA LEU A 382 11.68 23.85 -3.23
C LEU A 382 10.79 22.77 -2.63
N LEU A 383 11.00 22.42 -1.35
CA LEU A 383 10.21 21.39 -0.65
C LEU A 383 8.72 21.75 -0.57
N ALA A 384 8.39 23.03 -0.40
CA ALA A 384 7.01 23.50 -0.37
C ALA A 384 6.27 23.23 -1.68
N GLN A 385 6.97 23.17 -2.80
CA GLN A 385 6.39 22.87 -4.12
C GLN A 385 5.99 21.40 -4.29
N PHE A 386 6.48 20.50 -3.42
CA PHE A 386 6.07 19.10 -3.41
C PHE A 386 4.88 18.84 -2.48
N ILE A 387 4.50 19.80 -1.62
CA ILE A 387 3.40 19.63 -0.67
C ILE A 387 2.07 19.89 -1.37
N GLY A 388 1.14 18.92 -1.25
CA GLY A 388 -0.21 19.05 -1.81
C GLY A 388 -0.30 18.97 -3.34
N VAL A 389 0.80 18.62 -4.02
CA VAL A 389 0.84 18.56 -5.50
C VAL A 389 -0.12 17.51 -6.03
N THR A 390 -0.27 16.36 -5.35
CA THR A 390 -1.18 15.31 -5.77
C THR A 390 -2.63 15.77 -5.77
N ASP A 391 -3.04 16.50 -4.72
CA ASP A 391 -4.39 17.09 -4.65
C ASP A 391 -4.58 18.16 -5.72
N TYR A 392 -3.60 19.02 -5.94
CA TYR A 392 -3.58 20.01 -7.02
C TYR A 392 -3.75 19.36 -8.40
N THR A 393 -3.01 18.27 -8.67
CA THR A 393 -3.06 17.60 -9.95
C THR A 393 -4.43 16.98 -10.22
N GLN A 394 -5.08 16.41 -9.22
CA GLN A 394 -6.31 15.61 -9.39
C GLN A 394 -7.58 16.46 -9.39
N ARG A 395 -7.68 17.41 -8.48
CA ARG A 395 -8.95 18.04 -8.07
C ARG A 395 -9.77 18.61 -9.22
N ARG A 396 -9.18 19.41 -10.09
CA ARG A 396 -9.89 20.07 -11.20
C ARG A 396 -10.44 19.07 -12.22
N PHE A 397 -9.68 18.04 -12.50
CA PHE A 397 -10.10 16.99 -13.43
C PHE A 397 -11.26 16.18 -12.86
N ASP A 398 -11.16 15.78 -11.60
CA ASP A 398 -12.17 14.97 -10.92
C ASP A 398 -13.48 15.77 -10.73
N ASP A 399 -13.42 17.10 -10.48
CA ASP A 399 -14.58 17.99 -10.41
C ASP A 399 -15.33 18.12 -11.74
N LEU A 400 -14.69 17.81 -12.86
CA LEU A 400 -15.24 17.88 -14.22
C LEU A 400 -15.62 16.50 -14.79
N GLU A 401 -15.37 15.42 -14.04
CA GLU A 401 -15.58 14.05 -14.52
C GLU A 401 -17.05 13.79 -14.86
N LEU A 402 -17.29 13.34 -16.11
CA LEU A 402 -18.61 13.04 -16.67
C LEU A 402 -19.60 14.21 -16.58
N ARG A 403 -19.11 15.45 -16.49
CA ARG A 403 -19.94 16.64 -16.41
C ARG A 403 -20.60 16.91 -17.76
N ARG A 404 -21.92 16.99 -17.77
CA ARG A 404 -22.68 17.35 -18.97
C ARG A 404 -22.47 18.80 -19.37
N PHE A 405 -22.39 19.07 -20.66
CA PHE A 405 -22.31 20.42 -21.21
C PHE A 405 -23.62 21.18 -20.99
N SER A 406 -23.53 22.43 -20.56
CA SER A 406 -24.67 23.28 -20.21
C SER A 406 -25.30 24.00 -21.41
N GLY A 407 -24.60 24.01 -22.57
CA GLY A 407 -25.07 24.68 -23.78
C GLY A 407 -24.85 26.19 -23.78
N ASN A 408 -23.81 26.68 -23.07
CA ASN A 408 -23.33 28.06 -23.17
C ASN A 408 -22.61 28.28 -24.51
N ASP A 409 -22.23 29.57 -24.79
CA ASP A 409 -21.55 29.96 -26.05
C ASP A 409 -20.07 29.58 -26.14
N LYS A 410 -19.56 28.79 -25.17
CA LYS A 410 -18.17 28.28 -25.16
C LYS A 410 -18.04 27.02 -26.00
N THR A 411 -16.86 26.82 -26.58
CA THR A 411 -16.49 25.57 -27.24
C THR A 411 -16.49 24.42 -26.23
N LYS A 412 -17.26 23.36 -26.49
CA LYS A 412 -17.41 22.20 -25.65
C LYS A 412 -16.23 21.25 -25.83
N LEU A 413 -15.30 21.28 -24.89
CA LEU A 413 -14.08 20.47 -24.93
C LEU A 413 -14.20 19.26 -24.04
N LEU A 414 -14.05 18.08 -24.64
CA LEU A 414 -13.98 16.80 -23.94
C LEU A 414 -12.52 16.35 -23.84
N ILE A 415 -12.03 16.16 -22.62
CA ILE A 415 -10.66 15.67 -22.36
C ILE A 415 -10.74 14.24 -21.82
N ILE A 416 -10.11 13.30 -22.53
CA ILE A 416 -10.12 11.89 -22.18
C ILE A 416 -8.70 11.41 -21.87
N GLY A 417 -8.51 10.78 -20.73
CA GLY A 417 -7.23 10.19 -20.39
C GLY A 417 -7.04 9.87 -18.91
N ASP A 418 -5.80 9.80 -18.51
CA ASP A 418 -5.37 9.48 -17.14
C ASP A 418 -4.74 10.70 -16.43
N SER A 419 -3.74 10.47 -15.61
CA SER A 419 -3.02 11.54 -14.91
C SER A 419 -2.35 12.56 -15.84
N PHE A 420 -2.03 12.22 -17.08
CA PHE A 420 -1.52 13.17 -18.08
C PHE A 420 -2.60 14.15 -18.54
N ALA A 421 -3.85 13.70 -18.64
CA ALA A 421 -5.00 14.56 -18.92
C ALA A 421 -5.27 15.53 -17.74
N LYS A 422 -4.97 15.12 -16.50
CA LYS A 422 -5.06 16.00 -15.33
C LYS A 422 -4.12 17.20 -15.42
N ASP A 423 -2.87 16.98 -15.85
CA ASP A 423 -1.92 18.06 -16.12
C ASP A 423 -2.38 18.99 -17.24
N LEU A 424 -3.02 18.45 -18.27
CA LEU A 424 -3.58 19.21 -19.37
C LEU A 424 -4.69 20.16 -18.89
N VAL A 425 -5.62 19.66 -18.07
CA VAL A 425 -6.67 20.47 -17.43
C VAL A 425 -6.05 21.58 -16.59
N ASN A 426 -5.05 21.28 -15.77
CA ASN A 426 -4.37 22.30 -14.97
C ASN A 426 -3.70 23.36 -15.86
N GLY A 427 -3.05 22.96 -16.96
CA GLY A 427 -2.47 23.89 -17.93
C GLY A 427 -3.51 24.85 -18.52
N ILE A 428 -4.70 24.35 -18.82
CA ILE A 428 -5.83 25.17 -19.30
C ILE A 428 -6.21 26.23 -18.26
N TYR A 429 -6.41 25.82 -17.00
CA TYR A 429 -6.83 26.75 -15.95
C TYR A 429 -5.75 27.77 -15.57
N GLU A 430 -4.48 27.36 -15.45
CA GLU A 430 -3.40 28.28 -15.08
C GLU A 430 -3.14 29.36 -16.16
N ASN A 431 -3.62 29.15 -17.39
CA ASN A 431 -3.50 30.10 -18.49
C ASN A 431 -4.83 30.78 -18.90
N ASN A 432 -5.89 30.62 -18.06
CA ASN A 432 -7.23 31.18 -18.30
C ASN A 432 -7.86 30.75 -19.63
N LEU A 433 -7.44 29.60 -20.19
CA LEU A 433 -8.02 29.07 -21.42
C LEU A 433 -9.44 28.50 -21.19
N ASP A 434 -9.81 28.19 -19.95
CA ASP A 434 -11.17 27.82 -19.52
C ASP A 434 -12.21 28.96 -19.79
N ALA A 435 -11.76 30.18 -20.02
CA ALA A 435 -12.64 31.24 -20.50
C ALA A 435 -13.23 30.95 -21.90
N ARG A 436 -12.53 30.16 -22.72
CA ARG A 436 -12.92 29.80 -24.09
C ARG A 436 -13.69 28.49 -24.18
N TYR A 437 -13.42 27.57 -23.24
CA TYR A 437 -13.93 26.20 -23.25
C TYR A 437 -14.93 25.94 -22.14
N GLU A 438 -15.96 25.18 -22.43
CA GLU A 438 -16.73 24.43 -21.45
C GLU A 438 -16.15 23.03 -21.38
N LEU A 439 -15.58 22.69 -20.20
CA LEU A 439 -14.78 21.47 -20.03
C LEU A 439 -15.62 20.32 -19.45
N SER A 440 -15.39 19.14 -20.00
CA SER A 440 -15.77 17.85 -19.40
C SER A 440 -14.61 16.89 -19.50
N THR A 441 -14.48 15.99 -18.53
CA THR A 441 -13.39 15.01 -18.48
C THR A 441 -13.92 13.59 -18.39
N VAL A 442 -13.14 12.64 -18.91
CA VAL A 442 -13.37 11.20 -18.78
C VAL A 442 -12.07 10.52 -18.38
N GLN A 443 -12.10 9.81 -17.26
CA GLN A 443 -10.92 9.08 -16.81
C GLN A 443 -10.87 7.69 -17.44
N ILE A 444 -9.89 7.46 -18.31
CA ILE A 444 -9.54 6.13 -18.84
C ILE A 444 -8.10 5.82 -18.43
N ASN A 445 -7.93 4.76 -17.63
CA ASN A 445 -6.60 4.38 -17.14
C ASN A 445 -5.74 3.85 -18.31
N SER A 446 -4.51 4.33 -18.41
CA SER A 446 -3.54 3.92 -19.43
C SER A 446 -3.28 2.42 -19.50
N GLU A 447 -3.36 1.74 -18.34
CA GLU A 447 -3.22 0.28 -18.24
C GLU A 447 -4.37 -0.48 -18.89
N CYS A 448 -5.51 0.19 -19.09
CA CYS A 448 -6.71 -0.39 -19.72
C CYS A 448 -6.86 -0.04 -21.20
N GLY A 449 -5.99 0.83 -21.71
CA GLY A 449 -6.00 1.30 -23.08
C GLY A 449 -7.03 2.42 -23.33
N ASN A 450 -6.53 3.64 -23.56
CA ASN A 450 -7.36 4.76 -23.99
C ASN A 450 -7.54 4.68 -25.53
N LEU A 451 -8.38 3.72 -26.00
CA LEU A 451 -8.55 3.36 -27.39
C LEU A 451 -10.03 3.23 -27.75
N PHE A 452 -10.41 3.78 -28.91
CA PHE A 452 -11.72 3.63 -29.54
C PHE A 452 -11.61 2.72 -30.75
N LEU A 453 -11.92 1.44 -30.56
CA LEU A 453 -11.76 0.39 -31.59
C LEU A 453 -13.09 -0.35 -31.78
N ASP A 454 -13.30 -0.89 -32.98
CA ASP A 454 -14.48 -1.67 -33.35
C ASP A 454 -14.33 -3.18 -33.06
N PHE A 455 -13.20 -3.58 -32.48
CA PHE A 455 -12.91 -4.94 -32.07
C PHE A 455 -12.48 -5.01 -30.59
N ASP A 456 -12.60 -6.19 -30.00
CA ASP A 456 -12.19 -6.46 -28.63
C ASP A 456 -10.66 -6.57 -28.51
N PHE A 457 -10.05 -5.65 -27.77
CA PHE A 457 -8.61 -5.62 -27.48
C PHE A 457 -8.26 -6.05 -26.05
N THR A 458 -9.20 -6.68 -25.34
CA THR A 458 -8.99 -7.12 -23.94
C THR A 458 -7.78 -8.03 -23.78
N GLU A 459 -7.45 -8.81 -24.83
CA GLU A 459 -6.27 -9.68 -24.82
C GLU A 459 -4.94 -8.91 -24.81
N ASN A 460 -4.91 -7.68 -25.32
CA ASN A 460 -3.73 -6.81 -25.30
C ASN A 460 -3.49 -6.20 -23.91
N ILE A 461 -4.53 -6.13 -23.06
CA ILE A 461 -4.41 -5.67 -21.69
C ILE A 461 -3.63 -6.71 -20.88
N PRO A 462 -2.55 -6.31 -20.17
CA PRO A 462 -1.81 -7.20 -19.29
C PRO A 462 -2.75 -7.95 -18.32
N GLU A 463 -2.56 -9.25 -18.18
CA GLU A 463 -3.47 -10.15 -17.43
C GLU A 463 -3.77 -9.63 -16.01
N LYS A 464 -2.76 -9.07 -15.33
CA LYS A 464 -2.88 -8.47 -14.00
C LYS A 464 -3.87 -7.30 -13.92
N ASN A 465 -4.16 -6.62 -15.05
CA ASN A 465 -5.01 -5.44 -15.13
C ASN A 465 -6.43 -5.76 -15.66
N ARG A 466 -6.63 -6.89 -16.34
CA ARG A 466 -7.91 -7.24 -17.00
C ARG A 466 -9.11 -7.19 -16.07
N SER A 467 -8.98 -7.74 -14.88
CA SER A 467 -10.08 -7.75 -13.88
C SER A 467 -10.47 -6.35 -13.42
N ARG A 468 -9.51 -5.44 -13.29
CA ARG A 468 -9.73 -4.04 -12.92
C ARG A 468 -10.37 -3.26 -14.07
N CYS A 469 -9.88 -3.48 -15.29
CA CYS A 469 -10.35 -2.77 -16.47
C CYS A 469 -11.79 -3.14 -16.86
N ALA A 470 -12.25 -4.34 -16.52
CA ALA A 470 -13.62 -4.79 -16.84
C ALA A 470 -14.74 -3.98 -16.14
N PHE A 471 -14.43 -3.16 -15.17
CA PHE A 471 -15.41 -2.38 -14.36
C PHE A 471 -15.29 -0.86 -14.56
N LEU A 472 -14.40 -0.40 -15.43
CA LEU A 472 -14.18 1.02 -15.67
C LEU A 472 -15.06 1.50 -16.83
N ASP A 473 -15.41 2.79 -16.81
CA ASP A 473 -16.04 3.44 -17.94
C ASP A 473 -15.11 3.41 -19.16
N THR A 474 -15.68 3.03 -20.29
CA THR A 474 -15.02 3.00 -21.58
C THR A 474 -15.78 3.88 -22.56
N TYR A 475 -15.27 4.00 -23.77
CA TYR A 475 -15.97 4.70 -24.87
C TYR A 475 -17.36 4.14 -25.16
N ASP A 476 -17.63 2.89 -24.78
CA ASP A 476 -18.92 2.23 -24.98
C ASP A 476 -19.95 2.56 -23.90
N SER A 477 -19.52 3.13 -22.78
CA SER A 477 -20.45 3.54 -21.73
C SER A 477 -21.35 4.68 -22.19
N LYS A 478 -22.63 4.61 -21.85
CA LYS A 478 -23.61 5.63 -22.25
C LYS A 478 -23.21 7.06 -21.88
N PRO A 479 -22.69 7.33 -20.64
CA PRO A 479 -22.27 8.69 -20.30
C PRO A 479 -21.16 9.22 -21.20
N VAL A 480 -20.18 8.39 -21.55
CA VAL A 480 -19.05 8.78 -22.41
C VAL A 480 -19.51 9.03 -23.83
N ARG A 481 -20.37 8.18 -24.39
CA ARG A 481 -20.97 8.39 -25.73
C ARG A 481 -21.75 9.70 -25.80
N ASP A 482 -22.59 9.97 -24.79
CA ASP A 482 -23.35 11.24 -24.73
C ASP A 482 -22.41 12.46 -24.73
N LEU A 483 -21.26 12.39 -24.07
CA LEU A 483 -20.24 13.45 -24.06
C LEU A 483 -19.52 13.57 -25.41
N LEU A 484 -19.14 12.46 -26.01
CA LEU A 484 -18.50 12.43 -27.35
C LEU A 484 -19.40 13.07 -28.40
N GLU A 485 -20.70 12.73 -28.42
CA GLU A 485 -21.67 13.27 -29.39
C GLU A 485 -21.89 14.77 -29.19
N ASN A 486 -21.90 15.26 -27.94
CA ASN A 486 -22.21 16.66 -27.61
C ASN A 486 -20.98 17.57 -27.49
N SER A 487 -19.75 17.05 -27.58
CA SER A 487 -18.55 17.88 -27.61
C SER A 487 -18.37 18.53 -28.99
N ASP A 488 -17.66 19.66 -29.01
CA ASP A 488 -17.22 20.31 -30.24
C ASP A 488 -15.78 19.93 -30.60
N GLU A 489 -14.97 19.54 -29.59
CA GLU A 489 -13.56 19.23 -29.73
C GLU A 489 -13.14 18.14 -28.71
N ILE A 490 -12.21 17.28 -29.08
CA ILE A 490 -11.76 16.14 -28.24
C ILE A 490 -10.25 16.15 -28.10
N TRP A 491 -9.77 16.07 -26.85
CA TRP A 491 -8.35 15.98 -26.53
C TRP A 491 -8.04 14.69 -25.79
N LEU A 492 -7.07 13.92 -26.31
CA LEU A 492 -6.61 12.66 -25.71
C LEU A 492 -5.22 12.85 -25.10
N ALA A 493 -5.08 12.59 -23.80
CA ALA A 493 -3.80 12.67 -23.11
C ALA A 493 -3.67 11.54 -22.08
N SER A 494 -2.75 10.63 -22.32
CA SER A 494 -2.53 9.47 -21.44
C SER A 494 -1.05 9.14 -21.31
N SER A 495 -0.72 8.41 -20.27
CA SER A 495 0.58 7.72 -20.12
C SER A 495 0.62 6.54 -21.10
N TRP A 496 0.75 6.85 -22.41
CA TRP A 496 0.66 5.89 -23.50
C TRP A 496 1.60 4.70 -23.31
N LYS A 497 1.05 3.47 -23.32
CA LYS A 497 1.83 2.24 -23.21
C LYS A 497 2.25 1.75 -24.61
N PRO A 498 3.36 1.02 -24.76
CA PRO A 498 3.82 0.57 -26.07
C PRO A 498 2.73 -0.13 -26.89
N TRP A 499 1.99 -1.07 -26.29
CA TRP A 499 0.90 -1.79 -26.98
C TRP A 499 -0.29 -0.88 -27.36
N VAL A 500 -0.51 0.20 -26.62
CA VAL A 500 -1.55 1.20 -26.95
C VAL A 500 -1.12 2.04 -28.13
N VAL A 501 0.15 2.45 -28.18
CA VAL A 501 0.71 3.26 -29.28
C VAL A 501 0.62 2.53 -30.60
N GLU A 502 0.78 1.21 -30.62
CA GLU A 502 0.62 0.38 -31.82
C GLU A 502 -0.81 0.43 -32.40
N LEU A 503 -1.83 0.52 -31.57
CA LEU A 503 -3.25 0.52 -31.94
C LEU A 503 -3.83 1.95 -32.05
N LEU A 504 -3.11 2.96 -31.60
CA LEU A 504 -3.57 4.33 -31.53
C LEU A 504 -3.93 4.94 -32.90
N PRO A 505 -3.21 4.70 -34.00
CA PRO A 505 -3.58 5.20 -35.32
C PRO A 505 -4.96 4.73 -35.79
N GLU A 506 -5.31 3.47 -35.53
CA GLU A 506 -6.63 2.93 -35.86
C GLU A 506 -7.72 3.54 -34.99
N SER A 507 -7.45 3.70 -33.69
CA SER A 507 -8.35 4.38 -32.75
C SER A 507 -8.64 5.83 -33.15
N VAL A 508 -7.61 6.59 -33.54
CA VAL A 508 -7.73 7.97 -34.01
C VAL A 508 -8.54 8.05 -35.30
N LYS A 509 -8.28 7.12 -36.25
CA LYS A 509 -9.05 7.03 -37.48
C LYS A 509 -10.53 6.76 -37.20
N ASN A 510 -10.84 5.77 -36.34
CA ASN A 510 -12.22 5.43 -36.02
C ASN A 510 -12.96 6.59 -35.31
N LEU A 511 -12.28 7.35 -34.42
CA LEU A 511 -12.83 8.56 -33.79
C LEU A 511 -13.13 9.65 -34.85
N ASN A 512 -12.20 9.91 -35.77
CA ASN A 512 -12.39 10.90 -36.81
C ASN A 512 -13.51 10.52 -37.78
N ASP A 513 -13.54 9.25 -38.21
CA ASP A 513 -14.56 8.75 -39.13
C ASP A 513 -15.98 8.73 -38.51
N THR A 514 -16.04 8.56 -37.18
CA THR A 514 -17.33 8.49 -36.46
C THR A 514 -17.87 9.85 -36.07
N LEU A 515 -16.98 10.80 -35.65
CA LEU A 515 -17.40 12.03 -35.01
C LEU A 515 -17.22 13.30 -35.86
N GLU A 516 -16.31 13.28 -36.86
CA GLU A 516 -16.00 14.41 -37.76
C GLU A 516 -15.70 15.72 -37.00
N LYS A 517 -14.93 15.64 -35.88
CA LYS A 517 -14.61 16.74 -34.98
C LYS A 517 -13.12 16.96 -34.84
N PRO A 518 -12.66 18.18 -34.52
CA PRO A 518 -11.26 18.41 -34.16
C PRO A 518 -10.82 17.48 -33.03
N LEU A 519 -9.78 16.69 -33.29
CA LEU A 519 -9.21 15.70 -32.39
C LEU A 519 -7.72 15.98 -32.22
N TYR A 520 -7.25 16.07 -30.97
CA TYR A 520 -5.84 16.22 -30.65
C TYR A 520 -5.36 15.12 -29.71
N VAL A 521 -4.21 14.55 -30.03
CA VAL A 521 -3.53 13.52 -29.22
C VAL A 521 -2.24 14.12 -28.68
N PHE A 522 -2.17 14.28 -27.36
CA PHE A 522 -1.00 14.81 -26.69
C PHE A 522 0.01 13.69 -26.41
N GLY A 523 1.24 13.91 -26.84
CA GLY A 523 2.36 13.02 -26.59
C GLY A 523 2.74 12.94 -25.12
N LEU A 524 3.64 12.01 -24.84
CA LEU A 524 4.22 11.83 -23.50
C LEU A 524 5.18 12.97 -23.15
N LYS A 525 5.31 13.24 -21.85
CA LYS A 525 6.33 14.12 -21.29
C LYS A 525 7.13 13.39 -20.22
N SER A 526 8.42 13.62 -20.18
CA SER A 526 9.33 13.10 -19.17
C SER A 526 10.44 14.09 -18.86
N PHE A 527 10.77 14.19 -17.60
CA PHE A 527 11.85 15.02 -17.08
C PHE A 527 12.96 14.15 -16.44
N GLY A 528 12.95 12.81 -16.71
CA GLY A 528 13.86 11.87 -16.09
C GLY A 528 13.44 11.51 -14.66
N ASP A 529 14.37 10.98 -13.89
CA ASP A 529 14.12 10.56 -12.50
C ASP A 529 14.19 11.76 -11.56
N ILE A 530 13.04 12.22 -11.10
CA ILE A 530 12.92 13.32 -10.14
C ILE A 530 12.48 12.76 -8.79
N SER A 531 13.25 13.05 -7.75
CA SER A 531 12.86 12.86 -6.37
C SER A 531 13.17 14.11 -5.56
N GLN A 532 12.41 14.35 -4.49
CA GLN A 532 12.68 15.48 -3.61
C GLN A 532 14.14 15.54 -3.14
N LYS A 533 14.71 14.36 -2.84
CA LYS A 533 16.07 14.26 -2.35
C LYS A 533 17.10 14.60 -3.43
N SER A 534 16.97 14.03 -4.64
CA SER A 534 17.88 14.33 -5.75
C SER A 534 17.84 15.81 -6.15
N MET A 535 16.68 16.45 -6.03
CA MET A 535 16.53 17.87 -6.33
C MET A 535 17.15 18.78 -5.25
N LEU A 536 17.14 18.34 -3.99
CA LEU A 536 17.83 19.05 -2.90
C LEU A 536 19.37 18.97 -2.99
N ASP A 537 19.90 17.89 -3.57
CA ASP A 537 21.32 17.73 -3.77
C ASP A 537 21.91 18.71 -4.82
N ILE A 538 21.03 19.37 -5.62
CA ILE A 538 21.43 20.38 -6.60
C ILE A 538 21.56 21.74 -5.91
N PRO A 539 22.75 22.37 -5.90
CA PRO A 539 22.94 23.70 -5.33
C PRO A 539 21.98 24.72 -5.93
N PHE A 540 21.44 25.61 -5.12
CA PHE A 540 20.45 26.62 -5.58
C PHE A 540 20.96 27.44 -6.78
N ILE A 541 22.26 27.79 -6.78
CA ILE A 541 22.90 28.59 -7.85
C ILE A 541 23.00 27.86 -9.21
N GLU A 542 22.82 26.53 -9.21
CA GLU A 542 22.91 25.69 -10.42
C GLU A 542 21.51 25.27 -10.93
N ARG A 543 20.45 25.52 -10.17
CA ARG A 543 19.09 25.04 -10.49
C ARG A 543 18.53 25.65 -11.78
N ASP A 544 18.79 26.92 -12.04
CA ASP A 544 18.31 27.64 -13.24
C ASP A 544 18.85 27.08 -14.56
N THR A 545 20.02 26.46 -14.51
CA THR A 545 20.70 25.87 -15.68
C THR A 545 20.68 24.34 -15.67
N PHE A 546 20.16 23.73 -14.61
CA PHE A 546 20.18 22.28 -14.49
C PHE A 546 19.20 21.62 -15.46
N THR A 547 19.73 20.68 -16.25
CA THR A 547 18.96 19.86 -17.18
C THR A 547 19.18 18.38 -16.92
N GLN A 548 18.19 17.57 -17.31
CA GLN A 548 18.24 16.13 -17.20
C GLN A 548 17.72 15.46 -18.46
N ALA A 549 18.24 14.28 -18.79
CA ALA A 549 17.75 13.50 -19.91
C ALA A 549 16.35 12.93 -19.59
N PRO A 550 15.39 13.03 -20.50
CA PRO A 550 14.10 12.38 -20.35
C PRO A 550 14.23 10.86 -20.46
N SER A 551 13.18 10.13 -20.11
CA SER A 551 13.12 8.67 -20.32
C SER A 551 13.31 8.33 -21.80
N ALA A 552 14.23 7.42 -22.10
CA ALA A 552 14.46 6.94 -23.48
C ALA A 552 13.22 6.29 -24.08
N GLU A 553 12.42 5.59 -23.27
CA GLU A 553 11.13 5.00 -23.68
C GLU A 553 10.14 6.08 -24.13
N VAL A 554 10.03 7.18 -23.40
CA VAL A 554 9.13 8.31 -23.74
C VAL A 554 9.55 8.95 -25.05
N VAL A 555 10.85 9.17 -25.24
CA VAL A 555 11.38 9.73 -26.51
C VAL A 555 11.04 8.83 -27.68
N GLU A 556 11.25 7.52 -27.54
CA GLU A 556 10.96 6.55 -28.61
C GLU A 556 9.45 6.44 -28.91
N LEU A 557 8.60 6.37 -27.89
CA LEU A 557 7.14 6.33 -28.10
C LEU A 557 6.62 7.59 -28.78
N ASN A 558 7.12 8.77 -28.41
CA ASN A 558 6.75 10.02 -29.11
C ASN A 558 7.19 10.03 -30.58
N LYS A 559 8.35 9.43 -30.90
CA LYS A 559 8.79 9.27 -32.31
C LYS A 559 7.86 8.34 -33.07
N ILE A 560 7.46 7.21 -32.46
CA ILE A 560 6.52 6.27 -33.10
C ILE A 560 5.19 6.97 -33.34
N MET A 561 4.64 7.69 -32.34
CA MET A 561 3.38 8.40 -32.48
C MET A 561 3.46 9.51 -33.54
N LYS A 562 4.54 10.28 -33.59
CA LYS A 562 4.77 11.34 -34.60
C LYS A 562 4.79 10.80 -36.03
N ASN A 563 5.33 9.60 -36.23
CA ASN A 563 5.39 8.96 -37.54
C ASN A 563 4.08 8.28 -37.95
N ALA A 564 3.25 7.90 -36.98
CA ALA A 564 2.04 7.10 -37.22
C ALA A 564 0.75 7.93 -37.25
N LEU A 565 0.74 9.12 -36.65
CA LEU A 565 -0.41 10.01 -36.57
C LEU A 565 -0.25 11.21 -37.51
N PRO A 566 -1.36 11.81 -38.03
CA PRO A 566 -1.30 13.06 -38.79
C PRO A 566 -0.70 14.21 -37.97
N ASP A 567 0.09 15.08 -38.61
CA ASP A 567 0.73 16.23 -37.97
C ASP A 567 -0.27 17.22 -37.33
N GLU A 568 -1.47 17.33 -37.89
CA GLU A 568 -2.56 18.15 -37.34
C GLU A 568 -3.24 17.57 -36.11
N VAL A 569 -3.03 16.26 -35.85
CA VAL A 569 -3.64 15.55 -34.73
C VAL A 569 -2.65 15.37 -33.57
N PHE A 570 -1.38 15.08 -33.86
CA PHE A 570 -0.39 14.76 -32.85
C PHE A 570 0.35 16.00 -32.36
N ILE A 571 0.32 16.22 -31.04
CA ILE A 571 1.03 17.32 -30.36
C ILE A 571 2.17 16.74 -29.52
N ASN A 572 3.41 16.93 -29.97
CA ASN A 572 4.58 16.51 -29.20
C ASN A 572 4.92 17.54 -28.11
N VAL A 573 4.32 17.38 -26.95
CA VAL A 573 4.54 18.32 -25.82
C VAL A 573 5.95 18.27 -25.26
N GLN A 574 6.68 17.16 -25.44
CA GLN A 574 8.06 17.01 -24.96
C GLN A 574 8.99 18.05 -25.60
N GLU A 575 8.82 18.34 -26.89
CA GLU A 575 9.61 19.34 -27.62
C GLU A 575 9.47 20.77 -27.05
N GLY A 576 8.35 21.06 -26.36
CA GLY A 576 8.14 22.36 -25.71
C GLY A 576 8.78 22.51 -24.34
N PHE A 577 9.12 21.40 -23.68
CA PHE A 577 9.77 21.39 -22.36
C PHE A 577 11.28 21.16 -22.43
N CYS A 578 11.77 20.56 -23.51
CA CYS A 578 13.17 20.15 -23.64
C CYS A 578 13.88 20.91 -24.76
N GLU A 579 15.11 21.28 -24.52
CA GLU A 579 15.97 21.93 -25.51
C GLU A 579 16.48 20.93 -26.57
N SER A 580 16.52 19.67 -26.21
CA SER A 580 16.86 18.55 -27.10
C SER A 580 16.30 17.23 -26.58
N GLU A 581 16.41 16.15 -27.36
CA GLU A 581 16.01 14.81 -26.94
C GLU A 581 16.76 14.29 -25.68
N LEU A 582 17.85 14.92 -25.31
CA LEU A 582 18.70 14.51 -24.18
C LEU A 582 18.73 15.55 -23.05
N SER A 583 18.05 16.67 -23.18
CA SER A 583 18.18 17.79 -22.25
C SER A 583 16.85 18.49 -22.03
N CYS A 584 16.23 18.23 -20.89
CA CYS A 584 15.02 18.89 -20.43
C CYS A 584 15.32 19.74 -19.21
N ARG A 585 14.79 20.95 -19.17
CA ARG A 585 14.89 21.84 -17.99
C ARG A 585 14.05 21.28 -16.86
N ILE A 586 14.64 21.23 -15.67
CA ILE A 586 13.99 20.73 -14.46
C ILE A 586 13.45 21.87 -13.62
N PHE A 587 14.09 23.02 -13.68
CA PHE A 587 13.71 24.23 -12.95
C PHE A 587 13.46 25.40 -13.91
N THR A 588 12.66 26.35 -13.45
CA THR A 588 12.53 27.66 -14.09
C THR A 588 13.74 28.54 -13.81
N ASP A 589 13.81 29.70 -14.46
CA ASP A 589 14.84 30.72 -14.21
C ASP A 589 14.79 31.29 -12.77
N THR A 590 13.68 31.07 -12.05
CA THR A 590 13.49 31.43 -10.64
C THR A 590 13.80 30.28 -9.67
N GLY A 591 14.25 29.12 -10.17
CA GLY A 591 14.58 27.93 -9.38
C GLY A 591 13.36 27.14 -8.88
N GLU A 592 12.18 27.36 -9.47
CA GLU A 592 10.97 26.59 -9.19
C GLU A 592 10.96 25.30 -10.01
N ILE A 593 10.55 24.18 -9.42
CA ILE A 593 10.55 22.88 -10.09
C ILE A 593 9.38 22.73 -11.06
N ILE A 594 9.64 22.24 -12.27
CA ILE A 594 8.64 22.09 -13.34
C ILE A 594 7.83 20.80 -13.14
N SER A 595 8.48 19.70 -12.78
CA SER A 595 7.85 18.41 -12.52
C SER A 595 8.23 17.90 -11.13
N TYR A 596 7.31 17.23 -10.42
CA TYR A 596 7.57 16.75 -9.07
C TYR A 596 8.00 15.28 -8.99
N ASP A 597 7.77 14.50 -10.04
CA ASP A 597 8.09 13.07 -10.10
C ASP A 597 8.72 12.63 -11.43
N GLY A 598 9.02 13.58 -12.31
CA GLY A 598 9.58 13.32 -13.63
C GLY A 598 8.55 13.14 -14.75
N ALA A 599 7.26 13.07 -14.43
CA ALA A 599 6.17 12.90 -15.40
C ALA A 599 5.05 13.94 -15.23
N HIS A 600 4.67 14.23 -13.97
CA HIS A 600 3.57 15.13 -13.66
C HIS A 600 4.06 16.53 -13.27
N LEU A 601 3.24 17.53 -13.53
CA LEU A 601 3.61 18.93 -13.44
C LEU A 601 3.26 19.54 -12.08
N THR A 602 4.14 20.43 -11.63
CA THR A 602 3.81 21.40 -10.58
C THR A 602 2.91 22.50 -11.14
N LYS A 603 2.46 23.44 -10.31
CA LYS A 603 1.70 24.60 -10.78
C LYS A 603 2.46 25.38 -11.85
N VAL A 604 3.74 25.64 -11.63
CA VAL A 604 4.59 26.36 -12.59
C VAL A 604 4.79 25.56 -13.87
N GLY A 605 4.96 24.24 -13.77
CA GLY A 605 4.99 23.35 -14.92
C GLY A 605 3.68 23.40 -15.72
N ALA A 606 2.54 23.43 -15.05
CA ALA A 606 1.24 23.56 -15.69
C ALA A 606 1.05 24.95 -16.38
N GLU A 607 1.59 26.02 -15.80
CA GLU A 607 1.62 27.34 -16.45
C GLU A 607 2.43 27.32 -17.76
N ILE A 608 3.59 26.63 -17.76
CA ILE A 608 4.39 26.44 -18.98
C ILE A 608 3.60 25.60 -19.99
N TYR A 609 3.00 24.50 -19.54
CA TYR A 609 2.24 23.61 -20.39
C TYR A 609 1.06 24.31 -21.09
N GLY A 610 0.31 25.13 -20.38
CA GLY A 610 -0.81 25.86 -20.95
C GLY A 610 -0.38 26.88 -22.00
N ARG A 611 0.81 27.55 -21.86
CA ARG A 611 1.38 28.40 -22.91
C ARG A 611 1.73 27.59 -24.17
N LEU A 612 2.27 26.37 -24.00
CA LEU A 612 2.54 25.48 -25.12
C LEU A 612 1.25 25.04 -25.82
N ILE A 613 0.23 24.65 -25.07
CA ILE A 613 -1.09 24.31 -25.60
C ILE A 613 -1.64 25.46 -26.47
N ALA A 614 -1.60 26.68 -25.95
CA ALA A 614 -2.10 27.84 -26.67
C ALA A 614 -1.32 28.15 -27.98
N THR A 615 -0.11 27.64 -28.12
CA THR A 615 0.70 27.75 -29.33
C THR A 615 0.37 26.67 -30.37
N TYR A 616 0.14 25.45 -29.90
CA TYR A 616 -0.08 24.29 -30.78
C TYR A 616 -1.54 24.08 -31.20
N VAL A 617 -2.48 24.43 -30.32
CA VAL A 617 -3.91 24.28 -30.63
C VAL A 617 -4.45 25.65 -31.12
N PRO A 618 -4.83 25.75 -32.41
CA PRO A 618 -5.45 26.98 -32.94
C PRO A 618 -6.71 27.28 -32.14
N GLY A 619 -6.83 28.49 -31.64
CA GLY A 619 -8.08 28.92 -30.99
C GLY A 619 -9.27 28.72 -31.95
N PRO A 620 -10.49 28.47 -31.43
CA PRO A 620 -11.67 28.32 -32.27
C PRO A 620 -11.77 29.49 -33.22
N ASN A 621 -11.78 29.20 -34.53
CA ASN A 621 -11.94 30.22 -35.56
C ASN A 621 -13.23 30.98 -35.28
N LYS A 622 -13.12 32.27 -34.96
CA LYS A 622 -14.25 33.19 -35.05
C LYS A 622 -14.59 33.28 -36.55
N GLN A 623 -15.53 32.48 -37.03
CA GLN A 623 -16.27 32.77 -38.24
C GLN A 623 -17.28 33.88 -37.97
#